data_13f949117aeaf9452795a05e0846a22a
#
_entry.id   13f949117aeaf9452795a05e0846a22a
#
_cell.length_a   1.000
_cell.length_b   1.000
_cell.length_c   1.000
_cell.angle_alpha   90.00
_cell.angle_beta   90.00
_cell.angle_gamma   90.00
#
_symmetry.space_group_name_H-M   'P 1'
#
loop_
_entity.id
_entity.type
_entity.pdbx_description
1 polymer ?
#
loop_
_entity_poly.entity_id
_entity_poly.type
_entity_poly.pdbx_seq_one_letter_code
_entity_poly.pdbx_strand_id
1 'polypeptide(L)'
;MGSGVLAVGIRPLPGLIALALLSFGVPASAEGPELVVSKQFDHPVLTIHSSGAQENKYGFEGGRVLKIQGMYHLFTSEMVGDPHWVKMRLAHWVSRDRLHWDRSLTLMESSGDFTGKDQRAAFWSPMPIYDPKQGRWNLFYVAYQAAPDTPREWLTNHEGRIWRAVSKTPGFSGIDGPYQDVGIILQRGRESDTWEGLQGTDSFFPYQVGDRWYAFYGSAHTERLPISLWQVGLASAPDLAGSWARCTDVNPLRVEPRFIENPIVTRLADGTYVAVYDTDAPNAVGYTFSLDGIHWSAGQHLVVQKDGGVWATEVRTPLGLVEEGPDSFTLFYTANEKVAGAAADPNGIVLTPGSMGLVEVQLKKPGTTAVAGR
;
A
#
# COMPACT_ATOMS: atom_id res chain seq x y z
N MET A 1 -52.04 -42.72 49.86
CA MET A 1 -51.38 -42.92 51.17
C MET A 1 -50.10 -42.19 51.12
N GLY A 2 -49.95 -41.03 51.58
CA GLY A 2 -49.83 -40.53 52.98
C GLY A 2 -48.44 -39.92 53.03
N SER A 3 -48.32 -38.69 52.90
CA SER A 3 -48.16 -37.63 53.92
C SER A 3 -46.75 -37.58 54.54
N GLY A 4 -46.14 -36.40 54.53
CA GLY A 4 -45.10 -36.06 55.46
C GLY A 4 -44.31 -34.82 55.05
N VAL A 5 -44.91 -33.65 55.31
CA VAL A 5 -44.21 -32.33 55.21
C VAL A 5 -43.49 -32.11 56.54
N LEU A 6 -42.21 -31.72 56.49
CA LEU A 6 -41.54 -31.10 57.62
C LEU A 6 -40.78 -29.85 57.09
N ALA A 7 -41.28 -28.67 57.45
CA ALA A 7 -40.69 -27.40 57.30
C ALA A 7 -39.69 -27.14 58.42
N VAL A 8 -38.47 -26.78 58.09
CA VAL A 8 -37.50 -26.22 59.03
C VAL A 8 -37.17 -24.78 58.56
N GLY A 9 -37.61 -23.85 59.39
CA GLY A 9 -37.34 -22.42 59.17
C GLY A 9 -35.91 -22.08 59.55
N ILE A 10 -35.25 -21.33 58.67
CA ILE A 10 -33.98 -20.68 58.96
C ILE A 10 -34.19 -19.15 58.87
N ARG A 11 -33.93 -18.48 59.95
CA ARG A 11 -33.95 -17.02 60.10
C ARG A 11 -32.78 -16.41 59.36
N PRO A 12 -32.90 -15.23 58.67
CA PRO A 12 -31.75 -14.50 58.11
C PRO A 12 -31.13 -13.61 59.17
N LEU A 13 -29.78 -13.63 59.24
CA LEU A 13 -28.95 -12.63 59.88
C LEU A 13 -28.62 -11.49 58.87
N PRO A 14 -28.69 -10.22 59.27
CA PRO A 14 -28.29 -9.13 58.41
C PRO A 14 -26.78 -8.89 58.55
N GLY A 15 -26.04 -9.25 57.50
CA GLY A 15 -24.65 -8.83 57.33
C GLY A 15 -24.55 -7.84 56.17
N LEU A 16 -24.51 -6.54 56.45
CA LEU A 16 -24.14 -5.52 55.47
C LEU A 16 -22.67 -5.69 55.11
N ILE A 17 -22.39 -6.20 53.90
CA ILE A 17 -21.08 -6.08 53.27
C ILE A 17 -21.14 -4.86 52.36
N ALA A 18 -20.52 -3.78 52.81
CA ALA A 18 -20.24 -2.60 51.94
C ALA A 18 -19.21 -2.99 50.89
N LEU A 19 -19.65 -3.24 49.66
CA LEU A 19 -18.79 -3.42 48.51
C LEU A 19 -18.24 -2.02 48.12
N ALA A 20 -16.99 -1.73 48.48
CA ALA A 20 -16.29 -0.57 47.98
C ALA A 20 -16.00 -0.80 46.49
N LEU A 21 -16.76 -0.17 45.62
CA LEU A 21 -16.46 -0.06 44.18
C LEU A 21 -15.19 0.81 44.03
N LEU A 22 -14.06 0.15 44.00
CA LEU A 22 -12.83 0.76 43.46
C LEU A 22 -13.04 0.97 41.98
N SER A 23 -13.42 2.18 41.59
CA SER A 23 -13.36 2.60 40.20
C SER A 23 -11.87 2.67 39.81
N PHE A 24 -11.39 1.58 39.20
CA PHE A 24 -10.17 1.66 38.41
C PHE A 24 -10.45 2.58 37.23
N GLY A 25 -10.02 3.82 37.35
CA GLY A 25 -9.95 4.70 36.20
C GLY A 25 -9.10 3.99 35.14
N VAL A 26 -9.72 3.63 34.01
CA VAL A 26 -9.00 3.19 32.83
C VAL A 26 -8.04 4.34 32.51
N PRO A 27 -6.70 4.13 32.53
CA PRO A 27 -5.81 5.19 32.13
C PRO A 27 -6.22 5.60 30.72
N ALA A 28 -6.40 6.90 30.49
CA ALA A 28 -6.59 7.44 29.15
C ALA A 28 -5.47 6.83 28.30
N SER A 29 -5.83 6.11 27.24
CA SER A 29 -4.86 5.56 26.32
C SER A 29 -3.99 6.71 25.87
N ALA A 30 -2.68 6.65 26.15
CA ALA A 30 -1.76 7.63 25.61
C ALA A 30 -1.97 7.61 24.08
N GLU A 31 -2.42 8.74 23.53
CA GLU A 31 -2.61 8.85 22.08
C GLU A 31 -1.29 8.47 21.42
N GLY A 32 -1.35 7.50 20.49
CA GLY A 32 -0.19 7.07 19.71
C GLY A 32 0.29 8.17 18.75
N PRO A 33 1.36 7.96 18.00
CA PRO A 33 1.75 8.88 16.94
C PRO A 33 0.65 8.99 15.88
N GLU A 34 0.43 10.19 15.33
CA GLU A 34 -0.62 10.51 14.37
C GLU A 34 -0.04 11.26 13.17
N LEU A 35 -0.47 10.89 11.95
CA LEU A 35 -0.22 11.68 10.74
C LEU A 35 -1.38 12.66 10.52
N VAL A 36 -1.06 13.94 10.27
CA VAL A 36 -2.06 14.99 10.06
C VAL A 36 -1.74 15.76 8.80
N VAL A 37 -2.73 15.95 7.92
CA VAL A 37 -2.59 16.79 6.73
C VAL A 37 -2.42 18.24 7.17
N SER A 38 -1.29 18.84 6.84
CA SER A 38 -0.98 20.25 7.12
C SER A 38 -1.32 21.17 5.93
N LYS A 39 -1.26 20.62 4.69
CA LYS A 39 -1.64 21.33 3.47
C LYS A 39 -2.20 20.38 2.44
N GLN A 40 -3.29 20.76 1.83
CA GLN A 40 -3.95 20.06 0.73
C GLN A 40 -3.75 20.83 -0.57
N PHE A 41 -3.77 20.12 -1.71
CA PHE A 41 -3.65 20.67 -3.06
C PHE A 41 -4.93 20.35 -3.84
N ASP A 42 -5.48 21.38 -4.50
CA ASP A 42 -6.78 21.29 -5.17
C ASP A 42 -6.73 20.66 -6.56
N HIS A 43 -5.52 20.39 -7.07
CA HIS A 43 -5.29 19.84 -8.40
C HIS A 43 -4.27 18.72 -8.35
N PRO A 44 -4.38 17.72 -9.25
CA PRO A 44 -3.34 16.71 -9.44
C PRO A 44 -2.08 17.37 -10.00
N VAL A 45 -0.92 16.77 -9.71
CA VAL A 45 0.39 17.25 -10.15
C VAL A 45 0.92 16.50 -11.38
N LEU A 46 0.32 15.34 -11.70
CA LEU A 46 0.62 14.56 -12.89
C LEU A 46 -0.67 13.90 -13.40
N THR A 47 -0.99 14.14 -14.68
CA THR A 47 -2.20 13.64 -15.35
C THR A 47 -1.86 13.11 -16.74
N ILE A 48 -2.82 12.48 -17.41
CA ILE A 48 -2.67 12.08 -18.82
C ILE A 48 -2.45 13.27 -19.77
N HIS A 49 -2.71 14.50 -19.33
CA HIS A 49 -2.50 15.72 -20.07
C HIS A 49 -1.12 16.36 -19.84
N SER A 50 -0.36 15.82 -18.92
CA SER A 50 1.00 16.30 -18.63
C SER A 50 1.95 16.04 -19.80
N SER A 51 2.94 16.90 -19.97
CA SER A 51 3.99 16.70 -20.99
C SER A 51 4.69 15.35 -20.77
N GLY A 52 4.83 14.55 -21.81
CA GLY A 52 5.39 13.19 -21.73
C GLY A 52 4.38 12.08 -21.44
N ALA A 53 3.10 12.39 -21.12
CA ALA A 53 2.06 11.42 -20.84
C ALA A 53 1.13 11.09 -22.04
N GLN A 54 1.42 11.63 -23.24
CA GLN A 54 0.49 11.62 -24.38
C GLN A 54 0.01 10.24 -24.84
N GLU A 55 0.81 9.20 -24.59
CA GLU A 55 0.45 7.81 -24.93
C GLU A 55 -0.23 7.07 -23.78
N ASN A 56 -0.46 7.72 -22.65
CA ASN A 56 -1.06 7.13 -21.47
C ASN A 56 -2.58 7.29 -21.52
N LYS A 57 -3.29 6.24 -21.86
CA LYS A 57 -4.74 6.29 -22.09
C LYS A 57 -5.57 6.41 -20.81
N TYR A 58 -5.19 5.66 -19.79
CA TYR A 58 -5.97 5.49 -18.56
C TYR A 58 -5.27 5.99 -17.29
N GLY A 59 -4.11 6.64 -17.45
CA GLY A 59 -3.43 7.31 -16.36
C GLY A 59 -2.43 6.44 -15.60
N PHE A 60 -2.27 6.77 -14.36
CA PHE A 60 -1.20 6.28 -13.48
C PHE A 60 -1.78 5.54 -12.30
N GLU A 61 -1.14 4.45 -11.90
CA GLU A 61 -1.47 3.77 -10.66
C GLU A 61 -0.28 2.97 -10.12
N GLY A 62 -0.13 2.96 -8.79
CA GLY A 62 0.91 2.21 -8.12
C GLY A 62 2.34 2.70 -8.41
N GLY A 63 3.25 2.25 -7.60
CA GLY A 63 4.66 2.60 -7.73
C GLY A 63 5.22 3.33 -6.51
N ARG A 64 6.28 4.09 -6.71
CA ARG A 64 6.99 4.73 -5.62
C ARG A 64 7.54 6.10 -6.00
N VAL A 65 7.36 7.08 -5.11
CA VAL A 65 8.14 8.33 -5.09
C VAL A 65 9.24 8.23 -4.04
N LEU A 66 10.45 8.63 -4.40
CA LEU A 66 11.58 8.76 -3.49
C LEU A 66 12.37 10.03 -3.81
N LYS A 67 13.10 10.56 -2.81
CA LYS A 67 13.91 11.77 -2.96
C LYS A 67 15.39 11.42 -2.81
N ILE A 68 16.18 11.73 -3.84
CA ILE A 68 17.61 11.46 -3.88
C ILE A 68 18.34 12.74 -4.26
N GLN A 69 19.27 13.19 -3.42
CA GLN A 69 20.09 14.40 -3.69
C GLN A 69 19.24 15.61 -4.08
N GLY A 70 18.06 15.76 -3.46
CA GLY A 70 17.14 16.87 -3.71
C GLY A 70 16.23 16.71 -4.93
N MET A 71 16.36 15.65 -5.71
CA MET A 71 15.50 15.30 -6.84
C MET A 71 14.45 14.27 -6.41
N TYR A 72 13.20 14.47 -6.81
CA TYR A 72 12.14 13.48 -6.67
C TYR A 72 12.14 12.58 -7.91
N HIS A 73 12.00 11.28 -7.65
CA HIS A 73 11.92 10.23 -8.64
C HIS A 73 10.61 9.47 -8.43
N LEU A 74 9.74 9.45 -9.41
CA LEU A 74 8.53 8.66 -9.43
C LEU A 74 8.72 7.46 -10.37
N PHE A 75 8.54 6.27 -9.83
CA PHE A 75 8.37 5.03 -10.58
C PHE A 75 6.90 4.65 -10.52
N THR A 76 6.26 4.47 -11.66
CA THR A 76 4.81 4.23 -11.69
C THR A 76 4.41 3.32 -12.86
N SER A 77 3.26 2.69 -12.70
CA SER A 77 2.58 2.00 -13.78
C SER A 77 1.78 3.01 -14.60
N GLU A 78 1.95 3.00 -15.90
CA GLU A 78 1.16 3.76 -16.87
C GLU A 78 0.23 2.79 -17.61
N MET A 79 -1.07 3.09 -17.59
CA MET A 79 -2.10 2.30 -18.26
C MET A 79 -2.29 2.82 -19.68
N VAL A 80 -1.51 2.29 -20.63
CA VAL A 80 -1.31 2.91 -21.95
C VAL A 80 -2.32 2.50 -23.00
N GLY A 81 -3.09 1.43 -22.79
CA GLY A 81 -4.02 0.99 -23.85
C GLY A 81 -4.97 -0.12 -23.42
N ASP A 82 -5.58 -0.72 -24.44
CA ASP A 82 -6.49 -1.84 -24.27
C ASP A 82 -5.79 -3.20 -24.41
N PRO A 83 -6.25 -4.21 -23.66
CA PRO A 83 -7.29 -4.13 -22.63
C PRO A 83 -6.87 -3.31 -21.43
N HIS A 84 -7.82 -2.57 -20.84
CA HIS A 84 -7.62 -1.81 -19.61
C HIS A 84 -7.00 -2.70 -18.51
N TRP A 85 -6.02 -2.17 -17.75
CA TRP A 85 -5.23 -2.87 -16.74
C TRP A 85 -4.31 -3.99 -17.25
N VAL A 86 -4.28 -4.25 -18.56
CA VAL A 86 -3.44 -5.28 -19.17
C VAL A 86 -2.32 -4.66 -20.01
N LYS A 87 -2.66 -3.70 -20.90
CA LYS A 87 -1.64 -3.01 -21.70
C LYS A 87 -1.01 -1.88 -20.89
N MET A 88 0.16 -2.19 -20.32
CA MET A 88 0.84 -1.39 -19.32
C MET A 88 2.28 -1.10 -19.73
N ARG A 89 2.87 -0.06 -19.11
CA ARG A 89 4.31 0.14 -19.07
C ARG A 89 4.72 0.63 -17.68
N LEU A 90 5.95 0.33 -17.28
CA LEU A 90 6.58 0.93 -16.12
C LEU A 90 7.37 2.14 -16.58
N ALA A 91 7.17 3.27 -15.94
CA ALA A 91 7.77 4.55 -16.31
C ALA A 91 8.51 5.18 -15.13
N HIS A 92 9.50 6.02 -15.48
CA HIS A 92 10.22 6.85 -14.54
C HIS A 92 10.03 8.32 -14.89
N TRP A 93 9.67 9.11 -13.88
CA TRP A 93 9.49 10.55 -13.93
C TRP A 93 10.35 11.22 -12.87
N VAL A 94 10.74 12.47 -13.11
CA VAL A 94 11.57 13.26 -12.19
C VAL A 94 10.96 14.63 -11.94
N SER A 95 11.22 15.18 -10.74
CA SER A 95 10.79 16.53 -10.36
C SER A 95 11.80 17.17 -9.42
N ARG A 96 12.02 18.49 -9.57
CA ARG A 96 12.84 19.27 -8.62
C ARG A 96 12.03 19.87 -7.48
N ASP A 97 10.73 20.03 -7.68
CA ASP A 97 9.85 20.77 -6.77
C ASP A 97 8.61 19.98 -6.33
N ARG A 98 8.51 18.69 -6.77
CA ARG A 98 7.37 17.78 -6.52
C ARG A 98 6.05 18.18 -7.21
N LEU A 99 6.00 19.33 -7.86
CA LEU A 99 4.79 19.86 -8.50
C LEU A 99 4.85 19.75 -10.02
N HIS A 100 6.02 19.89 -10.60
CA HIS A 100 6.26 19.80 -12.06
C HIS A 100 7.10 18.55 -12.34
N TRP A 101 6.58 17.68 -13.20
CA TRP A 101 7.17 16.39 -13.48
C TRP A 101 7.55 16.26 -14.94
N ASP A 102 8.80 15.85 -15.17
CA ASP A 102 9.33 15.53 -16.48
C ASP A 102 9.45 14.01 -16.62
N ARG A 103 8.98 13.47 -17.76
CA ARG A 103 9.14 12.05 -18.05
C ARG A 103 10.59 11.75 -18.40
N SER A 104 11.23 10.87 -17.63
CA SER A 104 12.61 10.45 -17.89
C SER A 104 12.66 9.36 -18.96
N LEU A 105 12.01 8.22 -18.72
CA LEU A 105 12.05 7.10 -19.65
C LEU A 105 10.94 6.06 -19.38
N THR A 106 10.75 5.15 -20.34
CA THR A 106 10.06 3.86 -20.14
C THR A 106 11.08 2.83 -19.64
N LEU A 107 10.77 2.21 -18.51
CA LEU A 107 11.61 1.15 -17.91
C LEU A 107 11.37 -0.20 -18.59
N MET A 108 10.10 -0.55 -18.73
CA MET A 108 9.63 -1.82 -19.31
C MET A 108 8.23 -1.65 -19.90
N GLU A 109 7.90 -2.46 -20.90
CA GLU A 109 6.56 -2.57 -21.46
C GLU A 109 6.01 -3.98 -21.27
N SER A 110 4.75 -4.09 -20.87
CA SER A 110 4.06 -5.37 -20.80
C SER A 110 3.74 -5.88 -22.22
N SER A 111 3.57 -7.18 -22.39
CA SER A 111 3.14 -7.72 -23.67
C SER A 111 1.71 -7.31 -24.01
N GLY A 112 0.86 -7.10 -23.01
CA GLY A 112 -0.56 -6.87 -23.20
C GLY A 112 -1.30 -8.13 -23.69
N ASP A 113 -0.71 -9.33 -23.53
CA ASP A 113 -1.35 -10.58 -23.88
C ASP A 113 -2.63 -10.81 -23.07
N PHE A 114 -3.73 -11.01 -23.76
CA PHE A 114 -5.04 -11.22 -23.13
C PHE A 114 -5.56 -12.66 -23.37
N THR A 115 -4.63 -13.60 -23.53
CA THR A 115 -4.95 -15.03 -23.74
C THR A 115 -4.71 -15.90 -22.49
N GLY A 116 -4.14 -15.31 -21.44
CA GLY A 116 -3.77 -16.02 -20.21
C GLY A 116 -2.50 -16.85 -20.30
N LYS A 117 -1.70 -16.71 -21.37
CA LYS A 117 -0.48 -17.50 -21.59
C LYS A 117 0.78 -16.80 -21.11
N ASP A 118 0.84 -15.48 -21.22
CA ASP A 118 2.01 -14.70 -20.81
C ASP A 118 1.93 -14.34 -19.34
N GLN A 119 2.94 -14.74 -18.57
CA GLN A 119 3.09 -14.40 -17.15
C GLN A 119 3.42 -12.91 -16.91
N ARG A 120 3.69 -12.16 -17.98
CA ARG A 120 4.05 -10.74 -17.97
C ARG A 120 3.12 -9.92 -18.84
N ALA A 121 1.86 -10.34 -18.88
CA ALA A 121 0.84 -9.67 -19.67
C ALA A 121 0.56 -8.25 -19.19
N ALA A 122 0.56 -8.03 -17.88
CA ALA A 122 0.39 -6.73 -17.24
C ALA A 122 1.48 -6.46 -16.19
N PHE A 123 1.92 -5.20 -16.07
CA PHE A 123 2.95 -4.76 -15.12
C PHE A 123 2.42 -3.74 -14.14
N TRP A 124 2.72 -3.93 -12.85
CA TRP A 124 2.23 -3.07 -11.79
C TRP A 124 3.28 -2.75 -10.73
N SER A 125 3.08 -1.61 -10.07
CA SER A 125 3.73 -1.21 -8.82
C SER A 125 5.25 -1.35 -8.81
N PRO A 126 5.99 -0.59 -9.67
CA PRO A 126 7.44 -0.63 -9.69
C PRO A 126 8.03 -0.02 -8.41
N MET A 127 8.84 -0.79 -7.70
CA MET A 127 9.45 -0.44 -6.42
C MET A 127 10.98 -0.44 -6.53
N PRO A 128 11.62 0.72 -6.80
CA PRO A 128 13.06 0.84 -6.80
C PRO A 128 13.62 0.84 -5.37
N ILE A 129 14.58 -0.04 -5.10
CA ILE A 129 15.26 -0.18 -3.82
C ILE A 129 16.77 -0.21 -4.05
N TYR A 130 17.48 0.72 -3.42
CA TYR A 130 18.93 0.70 -3.47
C TYR A 130 19.50 -0.33 -2.48
N ASP A 131 20.38 -1.19 -2.97
CA ASP A 131 21.13 -2.11 -2.13
C ASP A 131 22.53 -1.52 -1.86
N PRO A 132 22.80 -1.02 -0.65
CA PRO A 132 24.09 -0.44 -0.33
C PRO A 132 25.22 -1.48 -0.30
N LYS A 133 24.91 -2.78 -0.08
CA LYS A 133 25.90 -3.86 -0.07
C LYS A 133 26.38 -4.17 -1.49
N GLN A 134 25.46 -4.17 -2.46
CA GLN A 134 25.79 -4.39 -3.86
C GLN A 134 26.12 -3.11 -4.62
N GLY A 135 25.81 -1.94 -4.06
CA GLY A 135 25.98 -0.65 -4.71
C GLY A 135 25.09 -0.52 -5.96
N ARG A 136 23.90 -1.09 -5.97
CA ARG A 136 23.00 -1.17 -7.14
C ARG A 136 21.55 -0.96 -6.77
N TRP A 137 20.78 -0.45 -7.74
CA TRP A 137 19.33 -0.42 -7.67
C TRP A 137 18.75 -1.76 -8.02
N ASN A 138 17.76 -2.18 -7.25
CA ASN A 138 16.87 -3.29 -7.53
C ASN A 138 15.49 -2.71 -7.84
N LEU A 139 14.88 -3.14 -8.93
CA LEU A 139 13.52 -2.80 -9.30
C LEU A 139 12.67 -4.04 -9.07
N PHE A 140 11.78 -3.98 -8.09
CA PHE A 140 10.76 -4.99 -7.90
C PHE A 140 9.48 -4.53 -8.59
N TYR A 141 8.74 -5.45 -9.18
CA TYR A 141 7.46 -5.15 -9.81
C TYR A 141 6.58 -6.39 -9.82
N VAL A 142 5.28 -6.16 -9.90
CA VAL A 142 4.30 -7.23 -10.06
C VAL A 142 4.07 -7.47 -11.53
N ALA A 143 3.99 -8.73 -11.94
CA ALA A 143 3.49 -9.09 -13.27
C ALA A 143 2.39 -10.14 -13.16
N TYR A 144 1.34 -9.94 -13.96
CA TYR A 144 0.16 -10.81 -14.01
C TYR A 144 0.00 -11.49 -15.36
N GLN A 145 -0.60 -12.66 -15.33
CA GLN A 145 -1.35 -13.19 -16.46
C GLN A 145 -2.66 -12.43 -16.58
N ALA A 146 -3.20 -12.32 -17.79
CA ALA A 146 -4.48 -11.67 -18.03
C ALA A 146 -5.31 -12.41 -19.07
N ALA A 147 -6.60 -12.61 -18.81
CA ALA A 147 -7.50 -13.30 -19.72
C ALA A 147 -8.96 -12.81 -19.50
N PRO A 148 -9.80 -12.77 -20.55
CA PRO A 148 -11.18 -12.34 -20.42
C PRO A 148 -12.02 -13.29 -19.54
N ASP A 149 -11.75 -14.60 -19.61
CA ASP A 149 -12.53 -15.65 -18.95
C ASP A 149 -11.90 -16.10 -17.64
N THR A 150 -11.48 -15.17 -16.79
CA THR A 150 -11.06 -15.53 -15.42
C THR A 150 -12.29 -15.84 -14.58
N PRO A 151 -12.16 -16.61 -13.44
CA PRO A 151 -13.29 -16.91 -12.55
C PRO A 151 -13.91 -15.68 -11.87
N ARG A 152 -13.64 -14.48 -12.35
CA ARG A 152 -14.09 -13.20 -11.80
C ARG A 152 -14.63 -12.32 -12.89
N GLU A 153 -15.74 -11.70 -12.56
CA GLU A 153 -16.46 -10.89 -13.54
C GLU A 153 -15.76 -9.57 -13.91
N TRP A 154 -14.91 -9.03 -13.02
CA TRP A 154 -14.37 -7.68 -13.17
C TRP A 154 -12.84 -7.54 -13.06
N LEU A 155 -12.13 -8.56 -12.58
CA LEU A 155 -10.67 -8.56 -12.55
C LEU A 155 -10.12 -9.55 -13.56
N THR A 156 -9.43 -9.05 -14.55
CA THR A 156 -8.85 -9.85 -15.63
C THR A 156 -7.43 -10.32 -15.33
N ASN A 157 -6.75 -9.69 -14.39
CA ASN A 157 -5.39 -10.03 -13.97
C ASN A 157 -5.42 -11.09 -12.87
N HIS A 158 -4.58 -12.12 -12.99
CA HIS A 158 -4.49 -13.24 -12.04
C HIS A 158 -3.07 -13.80 -11.98
N GLU A 159 -2.81 -14.65 -10.98
CA GLU A 159 -1.50 -15.30 -10.77
C GLU A 159 -0.35 -14.28 -10.75
N GLY A 160 -0.53 -13.22 -9.97
CA GLY A 160 0.48 -12.20 -9.76
C GLY A 160 1.78 -12.80 -9.22
N ARG A 161 2.91 -12.33 -9.73
CA ARG A 161 4.25 -12.76 -9.35
C ARG A 161 5.13 -11.54 -9.13
N ILE A 162 5.93 -11.59 -8.09
CA ILE A 162 6.91 -10.54 -7.84
C ILE A 162 8.19 -10.87 -8.61
N TRP A 163 8.54 -9.96 -9.51
CA TRP A 163 9.76 -10.02 -10.29
C TRP A 163 10.79 -9.06 -9.71
N ARG A 164 12.05 -9.39 -9.92
CA ARG A 164 13.18 -8.55 -9.60
C ARG A 164 14.02 -8.28 -10.83
N ALA A 165 14.40 -7.03 -11.03
CA ALA A 165 15.41 -6.61 -11.99
C ALA A 165 16.50 -5.80 -11.28
N VAL A 166 17.71 -5.79 -11.82
CA VAL A 166 18.87 -5.11 -11.22
C VAL A 166 19.43 -4.13 -12.22
N SER A 167 19.74 -2.91 -11.77
CA SER A 167 20.41 -1.90 -12.58
C SER A 167 21.78 -2.39 -13.05
N LYS A 168 22.07 -2.24 -14.34
CA LYS A 168 23.40 -2.52 -14.91
C LYS A 168 24.41 -1.47 -14.48
N THR A 169 23.97 -0.25 -14.24
CA THR A 169 24.77 0.86 -13.79
C THR A 169 24.92 0.83 -12.26
N PRO A 170 26.14 0.83 -11.71
CA PRO A 170 26.36 0.88 -10.27
C PRO A 170 26.13 2.30 -9.72
N GLY A 171 25.99 2.37 -8.38
CA GLY A 171 25.81 3.62 -7.65
C GLY A 171 24.41 4.20 -7.76
N PHE A 172 24.22 5.38 -7.17
CA PHE A 172 22.93 6.08 -7.20
C PHE A 172 22.49 6.50 -8.60
N SER A 173 23.44 6.82 -9.47
CA SER A 173 23.16 7.16 -10.88
C SER A 173 22.54 6.02 -11.68
N GLY A 174 22.61 4.79 -11.19
CA GLY A 174 21.98 3.63 -11.80
C GLY A 174 20.46 3.58 -11.61
N ILE A 175 19.84 4.59 -11.00
CA ILE A 175 18.38 4.64 -10.79
C ILE A 175 17.60 4.61 -12.11
N ASP A 176 18.12 5.19 -13.17
CA ASP A 176 17.53 5.18 -14.51
C ASP A 176 17.72 3.83 -15.24
N GLY A 177 18.45 2.90 -14.64
CA GLY A 177 18.78 1.64 -15.28
C GLY A 177 20.01 1.70 -16.19
N PRO A 178 20.01 0.97 -17.34
CA PRO A 178 19.01 -0.02 -17.72
C PRO A 178 18.91 -1.17 -16.71
N TYR A 179 17.71 -1.65 -16.48
CA TYR A 179 17.44 -2.78 -15.60
C TYR A 179 17.50 -4.11 -16.37
N GLN A 180 18.04 -5.12 -15.72
CA GLN A 180 18.07 -6.48 -16.24
C GLN A 180 17.27 -7.39 -15.31
N ASP A 181 16.29 -8.08 -15.88
CA ASP A 181 15.52 -9.08 -15.14
C ASP A 181 16.41 -10.18 -14.58
N VAL A 182 16.15 -10.53 -13.32
CA VAL A 182 16.80 -11.64 -12.62
C VAL A 182 15.84 -12.84 -12.50
N GLY A 183 14.53 -12.57 -12.39
CA GLY A 183 13.51 -13.58 -12.30
C GLY A 183 12.46 -13.33 -11.24
N ILE A 184 11.61 -14.32 -11.02
CA ILE A 184 10.57 -14.33 -10.01
C ILE A 184 11.21 -14.61 -8.65
N ILE A 185 10.85 -13.81 -7.65
CA ILE A 185 11.37 -13.95 -6.28
C ILE A 185 10.29 -14.36 -5.27
N LEU A 186 9.03 -14.11 -5.58
CA LEU A 186 7.89 -14.56 -4.78
C LEU A 186 6.69 -14.81 -5.69
N GLN A 187 6.02 -15.95 -5.49
CA GLN A 187 4.82 -16.31 -6.22
C GLN A 187 3.97 -17.27 -5.39
N ARG A 188 2.70 -17.39 -5.75
CA ARG A 188 1.82 -18.41 -5.18
C ARG A 188 2.33 -19.83 -5.52
N GLY A 189 2.24 -20.76 -4.57
CA GLY A 189 2.72 -22.12 -4.73
C GLY A 189 2.43 -22.99 -3.51
N ARG A 190 3.22 -24.06 -3.34
CA ARG A 190 3.05 -25.00 -2.23
C ARG A 190 3.28 -24.37 -0.84
N GLU A 191 4.09 -23.31 -0.79
CA GLU A 191 4.46 -22.61 0.43
C GLU A 191 3.57 -21.39 0.68
N SER A 192 2.48 -21.23 -0.08
CA SER A 192 1.52 -20.16 0.13
C SER A 192 0.72 -20.37 1.39
N ASP A 193 0.48 -19.28 2.11
CA ASP A 193 -0.44 -19.25 3.22
C ASP A 193 -1.90 -19.38 2.71
N THR A 194 -2.80 -19.85 3.57
CA THR A 194 -4.21 -20.15 3.19
C THR A 194 -5.04 -18.91 2.80
N TRP A 195 -4.57 -17.71 3.14
CA TRP A 195 -5.21 -16.45 2.77
C TRP A 195 -4.84 -15.99 1.34
N GLU A 196 -3.80 -16.56 0.74
CA GLU A 196 -3.39 -16.26 -0.62
C GLU A 196 -4.31 -16.97 -1.62
N GLY A 197 -4.88 -16.21 -2.55
CA GLY A 197 -5.83 -16.70 -3.55
C GLY A 197 -5.35 -16.53 -5.00
N LEU A 198 -6.28 -16.56 -5.95
CA LEU A 198 -6.01 -16.47 -7.38
C LEU A 198 -5.38 -15.14 -7.80
N GLN A 199 -5.54 -14.07 -7.00
CA GLN A 199 -4.79 -12.83 -7.23
C GLN A 199 -3.29 -13.11 -7.39
N GLY A 200 -2.77 -14.12 -6.71
CA GLY A 200 -1.34 -14.39 -6.65
C GLY A 200 -0.66 -13.53 -5.61
N THR A 201 0.60 -13.14 -5.84
CA THR A 201 1.35 -12.22 -4.97
C THR A 201 1.47 -10.86 -5.63
N ASP A 202 1.13 -9.79 -4.89
CA ASP A 202 1.25 -8.41 -5.34
C ASP A 202 1.74 -7.47 -4.23
N SER A 203 1.61 -6.16 -4.40
CA SER A 203 1.85 -5.13 -3.37
C SER A 203 3.22 -5.21 -2.69
N PHE A 204 4.24 -5.65 -3.40
CA PHE A 204 5.55 -5.98 -2.81
C PHE A 204 6.37 -4.73 -2.47
N PHE A 205 6.68 -4.54 -1.20
CA PHE A 205 7.56 -3.46 -0.74
C PHE A 205 8.62 -3.94 0.25
N PRO A 206 9.90 -4.07 -0.16
CA PRO A 206 10.98 -4.48 0.74
C PRO A 206 11.55 -3.32 1.56
N TYR A 207 11.83 -3.58 2.83
CA TYR A 207 12.48 -2.68 3.77
C TYR A 207 13.39 -3.43 4.72
N GLN A 208 14.34 -2.73 5.34
CA GLN A 208 15.35 -3.35 6.19
C GLN A 208 14.97 -3.26 7.67
N VAL A 209 15.08 -4.39 8.37
CA VAL A 209 14.94 -4.50 9.82
C VAL A 209 16.18 -5.21 10.37
N GLY A 210 17.00 -4.50 11.11
CA GLY A 210 18.30 -5.02 11.54
C GLY A 210 19.20 -5.36 10.36
N ASP A 211 19.63 -6.61 10.31
CA ASP A 211 20.48 -7.16 9.24
C ASP A 211 19.72 -7.93 8.15
N ARG A 212 18.38 -8.03 8.27
CA ARG A 212 17.50 -8.75 7.35
C ARG A 212 16.61 -7.79 6.56
N TRP A 213 16.14 -8.29 5.43
CA TRP A 213 15.10 -7.66 4.65
C TRP A 213 13.76 -8.30 4.98
N TYR A 214 12.75 -7.46 5.15
CA TYR A 214 11.35 -7.82 5.20
C TYR A 214 10.63 -7.16 4.03
N ALA A 215 9.56 -7.76 3.57
CA ALA A 215 8.73 -7.14 2.54
C ALA A 215 7.26 -7.40 2.86
N PHE A 216 6.45 -6.36 2.70
CA PHE A 216 5.02 -6.55 2.53
C PHE A 216 4.78 -7.26 1.19
N TYR A 217 3.77 -8.10 1.14
CA TYR A 217 3.17 -8.61 -0.09
C TYR A 217 1.67 -8.79 0.11
N GLY A 218 0.89 -8.61 -0.97
CA GLY A 218 -0.56 -8.71 -0.96
C GLY A 218 -1.08 -9.97 -1.62
N SER A 219 -2.31 -10.33 -1.34
CA SER A 219 -3.10 -11.33 -2.06
C SER A 219 -4.59 -11.25 -1.72
N ALA A 220 -5.42 -11.86 -2.58
CA ALA A 220 -6.85 -12.02 -2.37
C ALA A 220 -7.39 -13.29 -3.02
N HIS A 221 -8.47 -13.83 -2.45
CA HIS A 221 -9.26 -14.91 -3.05
C HIS A 221 -10.21 -14.36 -4.11
N THR A 222 -9.65 -13.87 -5.21
CA THR A 222 -10.40 -13.27 -6.31
C THR A 222 -11.20 -14.29 -7.12
N GLU A 223 -10.97 -15.59 -6.91
CA GLU A 223 -11.80 -16.69 -7.41
C GLU A 223 -13.12 -16.89 -6.63
N ARG A 224 -13.31 -16.18 -5.53
CA ARG A 224 -14.48 -16.27 -4.65
C ARG A 224 -15.23 -14.95 -4.68
N LEU A 225 -16.43 -14.94 -5.22
CA LEU A 225 -17.27 -13.75 -5.28
C LEU A 225 -18.37 -13.77 -4.21
N PRO A 226 -18.70 -12.60 -3.61
CA PRO A 226 -17.95 -11.35 -3.69
C PRO A 226 -16.60 -11.46 -3.01
N ILE A 227 -15.59 -10.72 -3.50
CA ILE A 227 -14.29 -10.65 -2.82
C ILE A 227 -14.51 -10.02 -1.45
N SER A 228 -14.25 -10.80 -0.41
CA SER A 228 -14.53 -10.38 0.97
C SER A 228 -13.34 -9.72 1.66
N LEU A 229 -12.14 -10.16 1.32
CA LEU A 229 -10.89 -9.73 1.95
C LEU A 229 -9.80 -9.54 0.92
N TRP A 230 -9.09 -8.42 1.05
CA TRP A 230 -7.84 -8.15 0.39
C TRP A 230 -6.80 -7.90 1.47
N GLN A 231 -5.78 -8.73 1.56
CA GLN A 231 -4.91 -8.80 2.72
C GLN A 231 -3.44 -8.68 2.33
N VAL A 232 -2.63 -8.32 3.32
CA VAL A 232 -1.17 -8.30 3.19
C VAL A 232 -0.53 -9.18 4.27
N GLY A 233 0.63 -9.72 3.93
CA GLY A 233 1.51 -10.44 4.83
C GLY A 233 2.95 -9.94 4.70
N LEU A 234 3.83 -10.54 5.48
CA LEU A 234 5.27 -10.31 5.42
C LEU A 234 5.99 -11.54 4.85
N ALA A 235 7.00 -11.26 4.02
CA ALA A 235 8.05 -12.19 3.70
C ALA A 235 9.40 -11.63 4.16
N SER A 236 10.39 -12.48 4.41
CA SER A 236 11.73 -12.06 4.82
C SER A 236 12.83 -12.77 4.03
N ALA A 237 13.97 -12.09 3.86
CA ALA A 237 15.15 -12.63 3.20
C ALA A 237 16.43 -12.10 3.86
N PRO A 238 17.58 -12.81 3.76
CA PRO A 238 18.85 -12.32 4.26
C PRO A 238 19.39 -11.14 3.44
N ASP A 239 19.05 -11.07 2.18
CA ASP A 239 19.40 -9.99 1.26
C ASP A 239 18.33 -9.85 0.15
N LEU A 240 18.40 -8.77 -0.64
CA LEU A 240 17.43 -8.51 -1.71
C LEU A 240 17.45 -9.53 -2.86
N ALA A 241 18.55 -10.27 -3.00
CA ALA A 241 18.72 -11.31 -4.00
C ALA A 241 18.32 -12.70 -3.50
N GLY A 242 18.14 -12.85 -2.19
CA GLY A 242 17.89 -14.13 -1.54
C GLY A 242 16.50 -14.69 -1.77
N SER A 243 16.32 -15.92 -1.30
CA SER A 243 15.01 -16.54 -1.26
C SER A 243 14.14 -15.86 -0.21
N TRP A 244 12.99 -15.36 -0.64
CA TRP A 244 11.99 -14.75 0.24
C TRP A 244 11.12 -15.85 0.84
N ALA A 245 11.12 -15.91 2.18
CA ALA A 245 10.28 -16.85 2.95
C ALA A 245 9.13 -16.10 3.61
N ARG A 246 7.93 -16.66 3.55
CA ARG A 246 6.74 -16.12 4.22
C ARG A 246 6.91 -16.13 5.73
N CYS A 247 6.49 -15.07 6.40
CA CYS A 247 6.46 -14.98 7.86
C CYS A 247 5.10 -15.51 8.36
N THR A 248 4.85 -16.80 8.14
CA THR A 248 3.54 -17.45 8.36
C THR A 248 3.00 -17.28 9.79
N ASP A 249 3.87 -17.15 10.78
CA ASP A 249 3.47 -16.96 12.18
C ASP A 249 2.78 -15.60 12.45
N VAL A 250 3.04 -14.60 11.59
CA VAL A 250 2.43 -13.27 11.71
C VAL A 250 1.43 -12.97 10.60
N ASN A 251 1.41 -13.76 9.53
CA ASN A 251 0.54 -13.59 8.37
C ASN A 251 -0.86 -14.18 8.58
N PRO A 252 -1.92 -13.60 7.96
CA PRO A 252 -1.91 -12.27 7.38
C PRO A 252 -1.89 -11.18 8.46
N LEU A 253 -1.32 -10.02 8.15
CA LEU A 253 -1.30 -8.90 9.08
C LEU A 253 -2.71 -8.34 9.28
N ARG A 254 -3.06 -8.07 10.54
CA ARG A 254 -4.39 -7.55 10.92
C ARG A 254 -4.36 -6.04 11.09
N VAL A 255 -3.91 -5.33 10.06
CA VAL A 255 -3.87 -3.87 10.04
C VAL A 255 -5.25 -3.32 9.73
N GLU A 256 -5.91 -3.84 8.69
CA GLU A 256 -7.26 -3.48 8.29
C GLU A 256 -8.22 -4.67 8.37
N PRO A 257 -9.52 -4.43 8.61
CA PRO A 257 -10.50 -5.52 8.71
C PRO A 257 -10.83 -6.18 7.37
N ARG A 258 -10.74 -5.46 6.24
CA ARG A 258 -11.22 -5.92 4.94
C ARG A 258 -10.27 -5.70 3.79
N PHE A 259 -9.72 -4.50 3.66
CA PHE A 259 -8.97 -4.10 2.49
C PHE A 259 -7.71 -3.34 2.88
N ILE A 260 -6.58 -3.86 2.44
CA ILE A 260 -5.27 -3.22 2.51
C ILE A 260 -4.45 -3.65 1.30
N GLU A 261 -3.93 -2.66 0.55
CA GLU A 261 -3.12 -2.89 -0.65
C GLU A 261 -1.98 -1.88 -0.74
N ASN A 262 -0.92 -2.23 -1.46
CA ASN A 262 0.22 -1.37 -1.79
C ASN A 262 0.88 -0.64 -0.59
N PRO A 263 1.21 -1.32 0.52
CA PRO A 263 1.88 -0.67 1.64
C PRO A 263 3.30 -0.23 1.27
N ILE A 264 3.65 1.00 1.63
CA ILE A 264 4.98 1.60 1.47
C ILE A 264 5.51 2.02 2.83
N VAL A 265 6.68 1.51 3.20
CA VAL A 265 7.27 1.75 4.51
C VAL A 265 8.29 2.88 4.47
N THR A 266 8.19 3.79 5.44
CA THR A 266 9.20 4.79 5.76
C THR A 266 9.71 4.52 7.17
N ARG A 267 11.03 4.47 7.36
CA ARG A 267 11.64 4.39 8.68
C ARG A 267 11.91 5.81 9.17
N LEU A 268 11.34 6.13 10.33
CA LEU A 268 11.49 7.44 10.97
C LEU A 268 12.87 7.59 11.64
N ALA A 269 13.26 8.84 11.92
CA ALA A 269 14.55 9.15 12.54
C ALA A 269 14.72 8.53 13.93
N ASP A 270 13.63 8.30 14.67
CA ASP A 270 13.65 7.62 15.97
C ASP A 270 13.70 6.08 15.88
N GLY A 271 13.72 5.53 14.67
CA GLY A 271 13.75 4.11 14.39
C GLY A 271 12.38 3.44 14.24
N THR A 272 11.28 4.14 14.54
CA THR A 272 9.91 3.68 14.29
C THR A 272 9.67 3.52 12.79
N TYR A 273 8.86 2.56 12.42
CA TYR A 273 8.41 2.37 11.04
C TYR A 273 6.97 2.88 10.89
N VAL A 274 6.71 3.57 9.80
CA VAL A 274 5.36 3.93 9.36
C VAL A 274 5.11 3.33 7.98
N ALA A 275 3.97 2.67 7.79
CA ALA A 275 3.51 2.22 6.48
C ALA A 275 2.29 3.04 6.09
N VAL A 276 2.27 3.53 4.85
CA VAL A 276 1.08 4.10 4.20
C VAL A 276 0.59 3.11 3.16
N TYR A 277 -0.74 2.97 3.00
CA TYR A 277 -1.33 1.93 2.15
C TYR A 277 -2.70 2.34 1.59
N ASP A 278 -3.17 1.66 0.55
CA ASP A 278 -4.51 1.80 -0.01
C ASP A 278 -5.54 1.14 0.91
N THR A 279 -6.63 1.84 1.19
CA THR A 279 -7.69 1.44 2.12
C THR A 279 -9.07 1.66 1.50
N ASP A 280 -10.10 0.97 2.00
CA ASP A 280 -11.50 1.19 1.59
C ASP A 280 -12.16 2.41 2.28
N ALA A 281 -11.41 3.14 3.10
CA ALA A 281 -11.91 4.38 3.71
C ALA A 281 -12.01 5.50 2.67
N PRO A 282 -13.15 6.21 2.59
CA PRO A 282 -13.37 7.21 1.56
C PRO A 282 -12.42 8.40 1.68
N ASN A 283 -11.87 8.85 0.55
CA ASN A 283 -11.00 10.03 0.44
C ASN A 283 -9.73 9.99 1.32
N ALA A 284 -9.29 8.79 1.70
CA ALA A 284 -8.22 8.60 2.67
C ALA A 284 -7.13 7.66 2.13
N VAL A 285 -5.95 7.81 2.71
CA VAL A 285 -4.86 6.85 2.68
C VAL A 285 -4.76 6.23 4.07
N GLY A 286 -4.66 4.91 4.15
CA GLY A 286 -4.43 4.21 5.40
C GLY A 286 -2.98 4.36 5.86
N TYR A 287 -2.76 4.30 7.18
CA TYR A 287 -1.41 4.24 7.74
C TYR A 287 -1.36 3.45 9.04
N THR A 288 -0.20 2.89 9.35
CA THR A 288 0.05 2.12 10.57
C THR A 288 1.50 2.30 11.02
N PHE A 289 1.76 2.06 12.30
CA PHE A 289 3.09 2.16 12.89
C PHE A 289 3.58 0.80 13.39
N SER A 290 4.92 0.65 13.42
CA SER A 290 5.59 -0.48 14.04
C SER A 290 6.89 -0.03 14.72
N LEU A 291 7.16 -0.55 15.91
CA LEU A 291 8.42 -0.28 16.63
C LEU A 291 9.56 -1.19 16.17
N ASP A 292 9.24 -2.37 15.68
CA ASP A 292 10.21 -3.39 15.28
C ASP A 292 10.20 -3.71 13.78
N GLY A 293 9.24 -3.14 13.01
CA GLY A 293 9.10 -3.38 11.57
C GLY A 293 8.47 -4.74 11.24
N ILE A 294 7.99 -5.50 12.23
CA ILE A 294 7.39 -6.83 12.07
C ILE A 294 5.95 -6.84 12.60
N HIS A 295 5.75 -6.29 13.78
CA HIS A 295 4.44 -6.19 14.42
C HIS A 295 3.86 -4.79 14.20
N TRP A 296 2.76 -4.75 13.46
CA TRP A 296 2.11 -3.51 13.04
C TRP A 296 0.85 -3.24 13.86
N SER A 297 0.63 -1.98 14.22
CA SER A 297 -0.58 -1.55 14.92
C SER A 297 -1.82 -1.67 14.04
N ALA A 298 -3.01 -1.56 14.64
CA ALA A 298 -4.23 -1.35 13.87
C ALA A 298 -4.10 -0.10 12.98
N GLY A 299 -4.72 -0.15 11.80
CA GLY A 299 -4.70 0.92 10.83
C GLY A 299 -5.40 2.19 11.32
N GLN A 300 -4.93 3.31 10.82
CA GLN A 300 -5.51 4.62 10.96
C GLN A 300 -5.70 5.22 9.56
N HIS A 301 -6.58 6.21 9.43
CA HIS A 301 -6.92 6.78 8.13
C HIS A 301 -6.60 8.26 8.08
N LEU A 302 -5.82 8.66 7.07
CA LEU A 302 -5.47 10.05 6.79
C LEU A 302 -6.34 10.55 5.63
N VAL A 303 -7.33 11.40 5.93
CA VAL A 303 -8.18 12.02 4.91
C VAL A 303 -7.35 13.02 4.10
N VAL A 304 -7.05 12.67 2.85
CA VAL A 304 -6.21 13.47 1.94
C VAL A 304 -7.03 14.38 1.03
N GLN A 305 -8.32 14.12 0.87
CA GLN A 305 -9.26 14.99 0.17
C GLN A 305 -10.50 15.23 1.05
N LYS A 306 -10.78 16.49 1.34
CA LYS A 306 -11.99 16.90 2.07
C LYS A 306 -13.18 17.03 1.11
N ASP A 307 -14.40 16.93 1.66
CA ASP A 307 -15.67 17.25 0.97
C ASP A 307 -15.89 16.47 -0.35
N GLY A 308 -15.61 15.17 -0.33
CA GLY A 308 -15.85 14.28 -1.47
C GLY A 308 -14.87 14.45 -2.62
N GLY A 309 -13.66 14.94 -2.30
CA GLY A 309 -12.56 15.13 -3.23
C GLY A 309 -12.77 16.32 -4.19
N VAL A 310 -11.80 17.21 -4.27
CA VAL A 310 -11.88 18.39 -5.15
C VAL A 310 -11.76 17.99 -6.62
N TRP A 311 -10.80 17.13 -6.92
CA TRP A 311 -10.47 16.73 -8.29
C TRP A 311 -10.67 15.24 -8.58
N ALA A 312 -10.77 14.39 -7.57
CA ALA A 312 -10.88 12.94 -7.71
C ALA A 312 -12.23 12.40 -7.21
N THR A 313 -12.65 11.28 -7.76
CA THR A 313 -13.81 10.50 -7.31
C THR A 313 -13.42 9.47 -6.25
N GLU A 314 -12.20 8.96 -6.33
CA GLU A 314 -11.69 7.90 -5.49
C GLU A 314 -10.18 8.09 -5.27
N VAL A 315 -9.76 8.14 -4.02
CA VAL A 315 -8.34 8.07 -3.63
C VAL A 315 -7.92 6.62 -3.73
N ARG A 316 -6.76 6.41 -4.36
CA ARG A 316 -6.20 5.09 -4.59
C ARG A 316 -4.83 4.97 -3.93
N THR A 317 -3.93 4.31 -4.56
CA THR A 317 -2.63 3.84 -4.10
C THR A 317 -1.71 4.97 -3.62
N PRO A 318 -1.20 4.94 -2.39
CA PRO A 318 -0.09 5.79 -1.98
C PRO A 318 1.18 5.44 -2.76
N LEU A 319 1.95 6.47 -3.08
CA LEU A 319 3.22 6.34 -3.81
C LEU A 319 4.43 6.63 -2.93
N GLY A 320 4.23 6.98 -1.66
CA GLY A 320 5.28 7.20 -0.68
C GLY A 320 4.99 8.34 0.28
N LEU A 321 5.55 8.20 1.47
CA LEU A 321 5.65 9.23 2.50
C LEU A 321 7.10 9.72 2.51
N VAL A 322 7.38 10.81 1.78
CA VAL A 322 8.72 11.34 1.57
C VAL A 322 9.06 12.35 2.65
N GLU A 323 10.14 12.13 3.38
CA GLU A 323 10.62 13.05 4.43
C GLU A 323 11.13 14.35 3.81
N GLU A 324 10.63 15.48 4.28
CA GLU A 324 11.02 16.84 3.87
C GLU A 324 11.80 17.57 4.95
N GLY A 325 11.66 17.13 6.18
CA GLY A 325 12.31 17.65 7.37
C GLY A 325 11.83 16.94 8.62
N PRO A 326 12.30 17.33 9.81
CA PRO A 326 11.88 16.70 11.06
C PRO A 326 10.35 16.67 11.20
N ASP A 327 9.80 15.45 11.31
CA ASP A 327 8.37 15.18 11.46
C ASP A 327 7.47 15.80 10.33
N SER A 328 8.08 16.18 9.19
CA SER A 328 7.42 16.81 8.04
C SER A 328 7.60 15.96 6.78
N PHE A 329 6.50 15.67 6.09
CA PHE A 329 6.49 14.76 4.95
C PHE A 329 5.64 15.29 3.80
N THR A 330 5.93 14.81 2.59
CA THR A 330 5.02 14.84 1.45
C THR A 330 4.48 13.42 1.25
N LEU A 331 3.17 13.24 1.33
CA LEU A 331 2.48 12.02 0.91
C LEU A 331 2.04 12.19 -0.53
N PHE A 332 2.53 11.33 -1.41
CA PHE A 332 2.08 11.20 -2.79
C PHE A 332 1.10 10.04 -2.91
N TYR A 333 0.06 10.22 -3.75
CA TYR A 333 -0.96 9.19 -3.97
C TYR A 333 -1.54 9.29 -5.37
N THR A 334 -2.09 8.19 -5.88
CA THR A 334 -2.92 8.21 -7.08
C THR A 334 -4.40 8.32 -6.71
N ALA A 335 -5.18 8.87 -7.62
CA ALA A 335 -6.62 8.95 -7.49
C ALA A 335 -7.27 9.01 -8.88
N ASN A 336 -8.50 8.51 -8.98
CA ASN A 336 -9.28 8.55 -10.22
C ASN A 336 -9.89 9.95 -10.42
N GLU A 337 -9.66 10.57 -11.56
CA GLU A 337 -10.18 11.91 -11.85
C GLU A 337 -11.71 11.94 -11.93
N LYS A 338 -12.29 13.09 -11.57
CA LYS A 338 -13.70 13.39 -11.84
C LYS A 338 -13.87 13.74 -13.30
N VAL A 339 -14.49 12.85 -14.07
CA VAL A 339 -14.79 13.07 -15.48
C VAL A 339 -16.31 13.05 -15.65
N ALA A 340 -16.89 14.19 -16.06
CA ALA A 340 -18.33 14.30 -16.31
C ALA A 340 -18.74 13.36 -17.45
N GLY A 341 -19.72 12.50 -17.20
CA GLY A 341 -20.22 11.54 -18.19
C GLY A 341 -19.26 10.40 -18.52
N ALA A 342 -18.31 10.10 -17.65
CA ALA A 342 -17.43 8.95 -17.80
C ALA A 342 -18.27 7.66 -17.96
N ALA A 343 -17.94 6.90 -19.01
CA ALA A 343 -18.60 5.62 -19.28
C ALA A 343 -18.06 4.54 -18.33
N ALA A 344 -18.94 3.64 -17.90
CA ALA A 344 -18.52 2.42 -17.27
C ALA A 344 -18.14 1.36 -18.32
N ASP A 345 -17.20 0.49 -17.98
CA ASP A 345 -16.92 -0.70 -18.75
C ASP A 345 -18.10 -1.70 -18.65
N PRO A 346 -18.09 -2.83 -19.40
CA PRO A 346 -19.16 -3.84 -19.31
C PRO A 346 -19.39 -4.40 -17.90
N ASN A 347 -18.43 -4.27 -16.99
CA ASN A 347 -18.50 -4.73 -15.60
C ASN A 347 -18.95 -3.62 -14.63
N GLY A 348 -19.27 -2.44 -15.15
CA GLY A 348 -19.73 -1.30 -14.34
C GLY A 348 -18.61 -0.45 -13.75
N ILE A 349 -17.35 -0.71 -14.07
CA ILE A 349 -16.20 0.08 -13.62
C ILE A 349 -16.14 1.37 -14.42
N VAL A 350 -16.22 2.50 -13.75
CA VAL A 350 -16.08 3.81 -14.39
C VAL A 350 -14.62 4.03 -14.76
N LEU A 351 -14.36 4.06 -16.08
CA LEU A 351 -13.00 4.24 -16.61
C LEU A 351 -12.63 5.74 -16.58
N THR A 352 -12.16 6.19 -15.44
CA THR A 352 -11.60 7.53 -15.28
C THR A 352 -10.09 7.45 -15.18
N PRO A 353 -9.35 8.41 -15.78
CA PRO A 353 -7.90 8.36 -15.70
C PRO A 353 -7.41 8.46 -14.26
N GLY A 354 -6.42 7.62 -13.93
CA GLY A 354 -5.66 7.76 -12.69
C GLY A 354 -4.68 8.93 -12.80
N SER A 355 -4.65 9.79 -11.80
CA SER A 355 -3.74 10.94 -11.70
C SER A 355 -3.01 10.95 -10.37
N MET A 356 -1.87 11.60 -10.32
CA MET A 356 -1.10 11.73 -9.08
C MET A 356 -1.40 13.04 -8.38
N GLY A 357 -1.72 12.97 -7.09
CA GLY A 357 -1.82 14.08 -6.17
C GLY A 357 -0.81 14.01 -5.04
N LEU A 358 -0.78 15.05 -4.23
CA LEU A 358 0.03 15.08 -3.02
C LEU A 358 -0.65 15.91 -1.92
N VAL A 359 -0.25 15.64 -0.66
CA VAL A 359 -0.52 16.48 0.51
C VAL A 359 0.73 16.62 1.36
N GLU A 360 0.85 17.75 2.07
CA GLU A 360 1.86 17.89 3.12
C GLU A 360 1.32 17.34 4.44
N VAL A 361 2.15 16.57 5.13
CA VAL A 361 1.79 15.81 6.33
C VAL A 361 2.76 16.13 7.46
N GLN A 362 2.22 16.27 8.67
CA GLN A 362 2.99 16.40 9.91
C GLN A 362 2.79 15.15 10.77
N LEU A 363 3.87 14.66 11.35
CA LEU A 363 3.82 13.62 12.38
C LEU A 363 3.66 14.29 13.75
N LYS A 364 2.54 14.06 14.42
CA LYS A 364 2.32 14.43 15.81
C LYS A 364 2.77 13.27 16.70
N LYS A 365 3.65 13.56 17.64
CA LYS A 365 4.12 12.59 18.64
C LYS A 365 3.35 12.79 19.96
N PRO A 366 3.12 11.73 20.74
CA PRO A 366 2.50 11.85 22.06
C PRO A 366 3.26 12.84 22.94
N GLY A 367 2.55 13.71 23.63
CA GLY A 367 3.14 14.68 24.58
C GLY A 367 3.75 15.94 23.98
N THR A 368 3.70 16.13 22.66
CA THR A 368 4.06 17.41 22.03
C THR A 368 2.86 18.35 22.01
N THR A 369 2.57 19.02 23.13
CA THR A 369 1.67 20.17 23.12
C THR A 369 2.30 21.24 22.24
N ALA A 370 1.61 21.65 21.19
CA ALA A 370 2.02 22.79 20.37
C ALA A 370 2.21 23.99 21.29
N VAL A 371 3.45 24.45 21.44
CA VAL A 371 3.71 25.76 22.04
C VAL A 371 3.10 26.76 21.06
N ALA A 372 1.91 27.25 21.39
CA ALA A 372 1.29 28.33 20.65
C ALA A 372 2.26 29.51 20.69
N GLY A 373 2.92 29.79 19.59
CA GLY A 373 3.75 30.97 19.41
C GLY A 373 2.88 32.19 19.60
N ARG A 374 3.31 33.03 20.54
CA ARG A 374 2.78 34.37 20.74
C ARG A 374 3.22 35.32 19.64
#